data_d7ce3be0902cc7fbcdd451fa60b662c5
#
_entry.id   d7ce3be0902cc7fbcdd451fa60b662c5
#
_cell.length_a   1.000
_cell.length_b   1.000
_cell.length_c   1.000
_cell.angle_alpha   90.00
_cell.angle_beta   90.00
_cell.angle_gamma   90.00
#
_symmetry.space_group_name_H-M   'P 1'
#
loop_
_entity.id
_entity.type
_entity.pdbx_description
1 polymer ?
#
loop_
_entity_poly.entity_id
_entity_poly.type
_entity_poly.pdbx_seq_one_letter_code
_entity_poly.pdbx_strand_id
1 'polypeptide(L)'
;LAKGKKVLIVYAHQEPKSFNGSLKDVAVAELGRQGCSITVSDLYAMDFEPRATRNDITGTLSNPETFSYGVEVYEAYKKAALSSDIVQEQKKVQEADLVIFQFPLYWFSVPAILKGWMDRVLCQGFAFDLPGFYDDGFLKVAISLTTRGTAEITRKLDSPPLWLQHGALHFCGFKVLAPQISFAPEFASEEERRGMVASWAERLKTIWKEEPIDCRPPWYFGQ
;
A
#
# COMPACT_ATOMS: atom_id res chain seq x y z
N LEU A 1 22.40 -6.10 -0.17
CA LEU A 1 22.56 -5.70 -1.56
C LEU A 1 21.19 -5.73 -2.24
N ALA A 2 20.78 -4.59 -2.83
CA ALA A 2 19.44 -4.43 -3.44
C ALA A 2 19.34 -4.98 -4.88
N LYS A 3 20.49 -5.34 -5.48
CA LYS A 3 20.55 -5.82 -6.88
C LYS A 3 19.68 -7.07 -7.09
N GLY A 4 18.78 -6.99 -8.05
CA GLY A 4 17.84 -8.07 -8.39
C GLY A 4 16.57 -8.10 -7.53
N LYS A 5 16.44 -7.23 -6.53
CA LYS A 5 15.21 -7.07 -5.75
C LYS A 5 14.08 -6.49 -6.59
N LYS A 6 12.86 -6.95 -6.35
CA LYS A 6 11.65 -6.48 -7.03
C LYS A 6 10.87 -5.54 -6.11
N VAL A 7 10.51 -4.38 -6.64
CA VAL A 7 9.72 -3.37 -5.90
C VAL A 7 8.43 -3.09 -6.65
N LEU A 8 7.32 -3.15 -5.93
CA LEU A 8 6.03 -2.68 -6.40
C LEU A 8 5.71 -1.33 -5.77
N ILE A 9 5.43 -0.32 -6.59
CA ILE A 9 4.92 0.97 -6.13
C ILE A 9 3.44 1.05 -6.50
N VAL A 10 2.56 1.06 -5.51
CA VAL A 10 1.13 1.31 -5.70
C VAL A 10 0.90 2.80 -5.50
N TYR A 11 0.64 3.49 -6.58
CA TYR A 11 0.55 4.94 -6.66
C TYR A 11 -0.89 5.40 -6.83
N ALA A 12 -1.34 6.29 -5.95
CA ALA A 12 -2.74 6.74 -5.93
C ALA A 12 -2.85 8.27 -5.90
N HIS A 13 -2.48 8.92 -7.00
CA HIS A 13 -2.71 10.34 -7.23
C HIS A 13 -3.09 10.60 -8.67
N GLN A 14 -4.10 11.44 -8.89
CA GLN A 14 -4.67 11.74 -10.21
C GLN A 14 -3.81 12.64 -11.08
N GLU A 15 -2.89 13.43 -10.48
CA GLU A 15 -2.02 14.36 -11.19
C GLU A 15 -0.57 13.85 -11.18
N PRO A 16 -0.01 13.42 -12.34
CA PRO A 16 1.36 12.93 -12.42
C PRO A 16 2.42 13.96 -12.03
N LYS A 17 2.14 15.26 -12.23
CA LYS A 17 3.05 16.37 -11.89
C LYS A 17 2.91 16.84 -10.44
N SER A 18 2.13 16.14 -9.63
CA SER A 18 1.97 16.45 -8.21
C SER A 18 3.23 16.19 -7.40
N PHE A 19 3.26 16.68 -6.17
CA PHE A 19 4.32 16.34 -5.23
C PHE A 19 4.40 14.83 -4.95
N ASN A 20 3.23 14.15 -4.90
CA ASN A 20 3.16 12.68 -4.85
C ASN A 20 3.82 12.02 -6.06
N GLY A 21 3.61 12.58 -7.25
CA GLY A 21 4.28 12.13 -8.48
C GLY A 21 5.80 12.27 -8.38
N SER A 22 6.29 13.41 -7.88
CA SER A 22 7.73 13.62 -7.66
C SER A 22 8.32 12.60 -6.68
N LEU A 23 7.64 12.29 -5.58
CA LEU A 23 8.08 11.26 -4.62
C LEU A 23 8.11 9.87 -5.24
N LYS A 24 7.11 9.52 -6.06
CA LYS A 24 7.10 8.26 -6.83
C LYS A 24 8.28 8.21 -7.81
N ASP A 25 8.54 9.27 -8.57
CA ASP A 25 9.61 9.31 -9.55
C ASP A 25 11.00 9.19 -8.88
N VAL A 26 11.17 9.82 -7.73
CA VAL A 26 12.39 9.67 -6.92
C VAL A 26 12.58 8.24 -6.44
N ALA A 27 11.50 7.56 -6.02
CA ALA A 27 11.58 6.16 -5.62
C ALA A 27 11.98 5.25 -6.78
N VAL A 28 11.39 5.46 -7.96
CA VAL A 28 11.77 4.74 -9.18
C VAL A 28 13.24 4.96 -9.53
N ALA A 29 13.70 6.20 -9.53
CA ALA A 29 15.07 6.55 -9.89
C ALA A 29 16.09 5.99 -8.87
N GLU A 30 15.85 6.17 -7.56
CA GLU A 30 16.79 5.75 -6.52
C GLU A 30 16.91 4.23 -6.43
N LEU A 31 15.80 3.53 -6.40
CA LEU A 31 15.80 2.06 -6.33
C LEU A 31 16.30 1.43 -7.64
N GLY A 32 16.02 2.08 -8.79
CA GLY A 32 16.58 1.67 -10.08
C GLY A 32 18.11 1.75 -10.10
N ARG A 33 18.68 2.84 -9.56
CA ARG A 33 20.15 2.98 -9.41
C ARG A 33 20.76 1.89 -8.54
N GLN A 34 20.02 1.36 -7.59
CA GLN A 34 20.46 0.24 -6.75
C GLN A 34 20.36 -1.13 -7.45
N GLY A 35 19.85 -1.17 -8.68
CA GLY A 35 19.69 -2.40 -9.47
C GLY A 35 18.41 -3.17 -9.14
N CYS A 36 17.41 -2.52 -8.56
CA CYS A 36 16.08 -3.10 -8.36
C CYS A 36 15.28 -3.11 -9.67
N SER A 37 14.41 -4.11 -9.82
CA SER A 37 13.35 -4.12 -10.84
C SER A 37 12.10 -3.48 -10.24
N ILE A 38 11.58 -2.42 -10.87
CA ILE A 38 10.48 -1.64 -10.32
C ILE A 38 9.25 -1.76 -11.21
N THR A 39 8.14 -2.10 -10.60
CA THR A 39 6.81 -2.09 -11.22
C THR A 39 5.99 -0.99 -10.54
N VAL A 40 5.32 -0.15 -11.32
CA VAL A 40 4.40 0.87 -10.81
C VAL A 40 2.98 0.49 -11.19
N SER A 41 2.11 0.36 -10.19
CA SER A 41 0.66 0.33 -10.37
C SER A 41 0.13 1.74 -10.14
N ASP A 42 0.06 2.53 -11.20
CA ASP A 42 -0.57 3.85 -11.19
C ASP A 42 -2.08 3.67 -11.32
N LEU A 43 -2.77 3.70 -10.18
CA LEU A 43 -4.18 3.32 -10.13
C LEU A 43 -5.09 4.25 -10.95
N TYR A 44 -4.75 5.55 -11.05
CA TYR A 44 -5.51 6.48 -11.89
C TYR A 44 -5.21 6.31 -13.38
N ALA A 45 -3.94 6.13 -13.76
CA ALA A 45 -3.59 5.87 -15.16
C ALA A 45 -4.12 4.53 -15.66
N MET A 46 -4.26 3.55 -14.77
CA MET A 46 -4.84 2.23 -15.08
C MET A 46 -6.37 2.26 -15.14
N ASP A 47 -7.01 3.36 -14.74
CA ASP A 47 -8.47 3.41 -14.52
C ASP A 47 -8.95 2.23 -13.65
N PHE A 48 -8.21 2.00 -12.55
CA PHE A 48 -8.46 0.85 -11.68
C PHE A 48 -9.85 0.94 -11.05
N GLU A 49 -10.69 -0.08 -11.22
CA GLU A 49 -12.02 -0.14 -10.61
C GLU A 49 -11.91 -0.29 -9.08
N PRO A 50 -12.32 0.69 -8.29
CA PRO A 50 -12.20 0.60 -6.83
C PRO A 50 -13.35 -0.15 -6.18
N ARG A 51 -14.46 -0.35 -6.88
CA ARG A 51 -15.66 -0.95 -6.30
C ARG A 51 -15.54 -2.47 -6.27
N ALA A 52 -15.70 -3.05 -5.09
CA ALA A 52 -15.86 -4.47 -4.90
C ALA A 52 -17.27 -4.89 -5.38
N THR A 53 -17.35 -5.65 -6.45
CA THR A 53 -18.61 -6.02 -7.07
C THR A 53 -18.63 -7.49 -7.49
N ARG A 54 -19.80 -7.96 -7.91
CA ARG A 54 -19.98 -9.29 -8.51
C ARG A 54 -19.11 -9.51 -9.75
N ASN A 55 -18.73 -8.46 -10.46
CA ASN A 55 -17.87 -8.54 -11.67
C ASN A 55 -16.42 -8.97 -11.35
N ASP A 56 -16.02 -8.96 -10.09
CA ASP A 56 -14.72 -9.44 -9.65
C ASP A 56 -14.61 -10.97 -9.75
N ILE A 57 -15.73 -11.66 -9.96
CA ILE A 57 -15.83 -13.11 -10.08
C ILE A 57 -16.20 -13.46 -11.52
N THR A 58 -15.34 -14.20 -12.22
CA THR A 58 -15.53 -14.60 -13.62
C THR A 58 -16.27 -15.92 -13.78
N GLY A 59 -16.43 -16.67 -12.69
CA GLY A 59 -17.09 -17.96 -12.68
C GLY A 59 -18.49 -17.94 -12.09
N THR A 60 -19.05 -19.13 -11.91
CA THR A 60 -20.34 -19.31 -11.23
C THR A 60 -20.20 -19.02 -9.74
N LEU A 61 -21.11 -18.24 -9.19
CA LEU A 61 -21.18 -17.96 -7.76
C LEU A 61 -21.47 -19.24 -6.97
N SER A 62 -20.96 -19.32 -5.76
CA SER A 62 -21.25 -20.43 -4.84
C SER A 62 -22.69 -20.33 -4.30
N ASN A 63 -23.19 -19.11 -4.11
CA ASN A 63 -24.59 -18.84 -3.79
C ASN A 63 -25.15 -17.73 -4.70
N PRO A 64 -25.86 -18.11 -5.78
CA PRO A 64 -26.40 -17.12 -6.73
C PRO A 64 -27.58 -16.32 -6.19
N GLU A 65 -28.26 -16.79 -5.14
CA GLU A 65 -29.45 -16.14 -4.58
C GLU A 65 -29.08 -15.02 -3.59
N THR A 66 -27.98 -15.21 -2.86
CA THR A 66 -27.52 -14.23 -1.87
C THR A 66 -26.04 -13.95 -2.05
N PHE A 67 -25.73 -12.80 -2.60
CA PHE A 67 -24.35 -12.40 -2.85
C PHE A 67 -23.64 -11.93 -1.58
N SER A 68 -22.63 -12.68 -1.15
CA SER A 68 -21.70 -12.28 -0.08
C SER A 68 -20.30 -12.11 -0.67
N TYR A 69 -19.85 -10.86 -0.83
CA TYR A 69 -18.60 -10.56 -1.52
C TYR A 69 -17.40 -11.34 -0.96
N GLY A 70 -17.19 -11.32 0.35
CA GLY A 70 -16.04 -11.99 0.98
C GLY A 70 -16.03 -13.50 0.75
N VAL A 71 -17.19 -14.15 0.84
CA VAL A 71 -17.34 -15.59 0.59
C VAL A 71 -17.08 -15.92 -0.88
N GLU A 72 -17.73 -15.17 -1.78
CA GLU A 72 -17.64 -15.44 -3.23
C GLU A 72 -16.25 -15.18 -3.79
N VAL A 73 -15.56 -14.14 -3.30
CA VAL A 73 -14.17 -13.83 -3.71
C VAL A 73 -13.20 -14.89 -3.19
N TYR A 74 -13.37 -15.39 -1.97
CA TYR A 74 -12.58 -16.50 -1.44
C TYR A 74 -12.76 -17.79 -2.28
N GLU A 75 -14.00 -18.13 -2.59
CA GLU A 75 -14.29 -19.29 -3.45
C GLU A 75 -13.72 -19.10 -4.88
N ALA A 76 -13.82 -17.89 -5.43
CA ALA A 76 -13.25 -17.57 -6.73
C ALA A 76 -11.73 -17.62 -6.73
N TYR A 77 -11.06 -17.13 -5.68
CA TYR A 77 -9.62 -17.24 -5.53
C TYR A 77 -9.15 -18.71 -5.59
N LYS A 78 -9.79 -19.59 -4.83
CA LYS A 78 -9.44 -21.02 -4.81
C LYS A 78 -9.62 -21.70 -6.18
N LYS A 79 -10.54 -21.21 -6.99
CA LYS A 79 -10.86 -21.74 -8.32
C LYS A 79 -10.15 -21.01 -9.46
N ALA A 80 -9.26 -20.05 -9.16
CA ALA A 80 -8.63 -19.17 -10.14
C ALA A 80 -9.65 -18.44 -11.04
N ALA A 81 -10.77 -18.01 -10.45
CA ALA A 81 -11.91 -17.37 -11.13
C ALA A 81 -12.12 -15.90 -10.70
N LEU A 82 -11.05 -15.21 -10.30
CA LEU A 82 -11.06 -13.76 -10.09
C LEU A 82 -10.89 -13.01 -11.42
N SER A 83 -11.33 -11.76 -11.46
CA SER A 83 -11.11 -10.89 -12.62
C SER A 83 -9.62 -10.66 -12.89
N SER A 84 -9.27 -10.45 -14.14
CA SER A 84 -7.87 -10.39 -14.58
C SER A 84 -7.09 -9.24 -13.98
N ASP A 85 -7.72 -8.10 -13.70
CA ASP A 85 -7.10 -6.96 -13.04
C ASP A 85 -6.68 -7.29 -11.61
N ILE A 86 -7.52 -7.98 -10.84
CA ILE A 86 -7.18 -8.47 -9.49
C ILE A 86 -6.01 -9.46 -9.57
N VAL A 87 -6.09 -10.44 -10.44
CA VAL A 87 -5.04 -11.48 -10.59
C VAL A 87 -3.70 -10.85 -10.95
N GLN A 88 -3.69 -9.84 -11.84
CA GLN A 88 -2.47 -9.14 -12.22
C GLN A 88 -1.85 -8.38 -11.04
N GLU A 89 -2.67 -7.68 -10.25
CA GLU A 89 -2.18 -6.97 -9.07
C GLU A 89 -1.68 -7.94 -8.00
N GLN A 90 -2.38 -9.03 -7.73
CA GLN A 90 -1.93 -10.10 -6.83
C GLN A 90 -0.57 -10.67 -7.24
N LYS A 91 -0.37 -10.92 -8.54
CA LYS A 91 0.92 -11.39 -9.06
C LYS A 91 2.04 -10.38 -8.79
N LYS A 92 1.80 -9.08 -9.00
CA LYS A 92 2.79 -8.04 -8.69
C LYS A 92 3.16 -8.01 -7.20
N VAL A 93 2.17 -8.14 -6.32
CA VAL A 93 2.39 -8.22 -4.87
C VAL A 93 3.21 -9.47 -4.51
N GLN A 94 2.84 -10.63 -5.04
CA GLN A 94 3.54 -11.90 -4.81
C GLN A 94 5.01 -11.86 -5.24
N GLU A 95 5.31 -11.18 -6.33
CA GLU A 95 6.66 -11.11 -6.89
C GLU A 95 7.53 -10.05 -6.21
N ALA A 96 6.95 -9.14 -5.44
CA ALA A 96 7.67 -8.04 -4.82
C ALA A 96 8.44 -8.48 -3.57
N ASP A 97 9.64 -7.94 -3.38
CA ASP A 97 10.40 -7.97 -2.12
C ASP A 97 10.04 -6.77 -1.22
N LEU A 98 9.54 -5.69 -1.83
CA LEU A 98 9.08 -4.47 -1.15
C LEU A 98 7.88 -3.90 -1.90
N VAL A 99 6.83 -3.55 -1.16
CA VAL A 99 5.72 -2.75 -1.67
C VAL A 99 5.80 -1.34 -1.09
N ILE A 100 5.66 -0.32 -1.93
CA ILE A 100 5.57 1.08 -1.52
C ILE A 100 4.18 1.59 -1.86
N PHE A 101 3.42 2.03 -0.87
CA PHE A 101 2.19 2.77 -1.10
C PHE A 101 2.50 4.27 -1.11
N GLN A 102 2.27 4.93 -2.25
CA GLN A 102 2.47 6.37 -2.43
C GLN A 102 1.14 7.06 -2.69
N PHE A 103 0.70 7.90 -1.74
CA PHE A 103 -0.63 8.53 -1.82
C PHE A 103 -0.75 9.83 -1.00
N PRO A 104 -1.72 10.70 -1.32
CA PRO A 104 -2.12 11.82 -0.46
C PRO A 104 -3.06 11.34 0.64
N LEU A 105 -2.93 11.91 1.83
CA LEU A 105 -3.83 11.61 2.94
C LEU A 105 -5.18 12.31 2.73
N TYR A 106 -6.23 11.55 2.48
CA TYR A 106 -7.61 12.03 2.35
C TYR A 106 -8.43 11.60 3.56
N TRP A 107 -8.96 12.57 4.32
CA TRP A 107 -9.74 12.29 5.52
C TRP A 107 -9.05 11.33 6.49
N PHE A 108 -7.77 11.59 6.76
CA PHE A 108 -6.90 10.76 7.62
C PHE A 108 -6.81 9.30 7.19
N SER A 109 -7.03 9.03 5.92
CA SER A 109 -7.07 7.71 5.32
C SER A 109 -6.42 7.72 3.94
N VAL A 110 -6.48 6.59 3.26
CA VAL A 110 -6.06 6.47 1.87
C VAL A 110 -7.14 6.99 0.92
N PRO A 111 -6.79 7.44 -0.31
CA PRO A 111 -7.78 7.74 -1.34
C PRO A 111 -8.69 6.55 -1.64
N ALA A 112 -9.94 6.82 -2.04
CA ALA A 112 -10.92 5.78 -2.32
C ALA A 112 -10.43 4.73 -3.33
N ILE A 113 -9.68 5.14 -4.35
CA ILE A 113 -9.13 4.21 -5.35
C ILE A 113 -8.13 3.23 -4.73
N LEU A 114 -7.32 3.67 -3.78
CA LEU A 114 -6.37 2.80 -3.06
C LEU A 114 -7.09 1.90 -2.05
N LYS A 115 -8.13 2.40 -1.37
CA LYS A 115 -8.96 1.57 -0.50
C LYS A 115 -9.63 0.45 -1.30
N GLY A 116 -10.16 0.78 -2.48
CA GLY A 116 -10.74 -0.21 -3.39
C GLY A 116 -9.72 -1.23 -3.89
N TRP A 117 -8.48 -0.80 -4.15
CA TRP A 117 -7.40 -1.73 -4.47
C TRP A 117 -7.18 -2.72 -3.32
N MET A 118 -7.12 -2.24 -2.06
CA MET A 118 -6.98 -3.11 -0.90
C MET A 118 -8.18 -4.06 -0.75
N ASP A 119 -9.41 -3.57 -0.88
CA ASP A 119 -10.63 -4.36 -0.75
C ASP A 119 -10.71 -5.51 -1.76
N ARG A 120 -10.20 -5.29 -2.98
CA ARG A 120 -10.29 -6.25 -4.07
C ARG A 120 -9.08 -7.17 -4.17
N VAL A 121 -7.87 -6.62 -3.99
CA VAL A 121 -6.62 -7.37 -4.19
C VAL A 121 -6.24 -8.19 -2.97
N LEU A 122 -6.38 -7.62 -1.75
CA LEU A 122 -6.00 -8.28 -0.50
C LEU A 122 -7.12 -9.18 0.03
N CYS A 123 -7.66 -10.05 -0.81
CA CYS A 123 -8.75 -10.93 -0.44
C CYS A 123 -8.28 -12.13 0.40
N GLN A 124 -9.23 -12.77 1.08
CA GLN A 124 -9.01 -14.02 1.79
C GLN A 124 -8.53 -15.12 0.81
N GLY A 125 -7.62 -15.95 1.27
CA GLY A 125 -6.92 -16.96 0.48
C GLY A 125 -5.64 -16.43 -0.15
N PHE A 126 -5.62 -15.14 -0.56
CA PHE A 126 -4.42 -14.51 -1.09
C PHE A 126 -3.59 -13.81 -0.01
N ALA A 127 -4.16 -12.82 0.67
CA ALA A 127 -3.43 -11.98 1.62
C ALA A 127 -3.53 -12.46 3.07
N PHE A 128 -4.55 -13.19 3.40
CA PHE A 128 -4.76 -13.80 4.71
C PHE A 128 -5.61 -15.07 4.58
N ASP A 129 -5.44 -15.99 5.50
CA ASP A 129 -6.33 -17.16 5.65
C ASP A 129 -6.37 -17.61 7.13
N LEU A 130 -7.33 -18.46 7.48
CA LEU A 130 -7.47 -19.01 8.83
C LEU A 130 -6.80 -20.39 8.92
N PRO A 131 -5.99 -20.67 9.96
CA PRO A 131 -5.37 -19.78 10.94
C PRO A 131 -4.04 -19.25 10.40
N GLY A 132 -3.73 -18.00 10.50
CA GLY A 132 -2.46 -17.44 10.08
C GLY A 132 -2.60 -15.96 9.73
N PHE A 133 -2.66 -15.10 10.76
CA PHE A 133 -2.60 -13.65 10.59
C PHE A 133 -1.34 -13.11 11.26
N TYR A 134 -0.93 -11.90 10.86
CA TYR A 134 0.05 -11.05 11.50
C TYR A 134 1.53 -11.46 11.38
N ASP A 135 1.97 -12.64 11.77
CA ASP A 135 3.39 -12.88 12.02
C ASP A 135 4.15 -13.67 10.93
N ASP A 136 3.46 -14.26 9.97
CA ASP A 136 4.08 -15.16 8.97
C ASP A 136 4.56 -14.45 7.69
N GLY A 137 4.39 -13.12 7.61
CA GLY A 137 4.71 -12.34 6.41
C GLY A 137 6.21 -12.11 6.21
N PHE A 138 6.67 -12.34 5.01
CA PHE A 138 8.05 -12.06 4.58
C PHE A 138 8.17 -10.72 3.81
N LEU A 139 7.07 -10.13 3.38
CA LEU A 139 7.04 -8.96 2.52
C LEU A 139 7.11 -7.66 3.32
N LYS A 140 8.10 -6.82 3.01
CA LYS A 140 8.21 -5.48 3.59
C LYS A 140 7.27 -4.50 2.88
N VAL A 141 6.65 -3.62 3.66
CA VAL A 141 5.81 -2.53 3.14
C VAL A 141 6.31 -1.19 3.67
N ALA A 142 6.54 -0.25 2.78
CA ALA A 142 6.77 1.15 3.10
C ALA A 142 5.55 2.00 2.73
N ILE A 143 5.23 2.96 3.58
CA ILE A 143 4.17 3.94 3.32
C ILE A 143 4.85 5.30 3.11
N SER A 144 4.60 5.92 1.95
CA SER A 144 4.98 7.31 1.68
C SER A 144 3.72 8.12 1.40
N LEU A 145 3.46 9.13 2.21
CA LEU A 145 2.25 9.92 2.08
C LEU A 145 2.51 11.42 2.20
N THR A 146 1.63 12.21 1.62
CA THR A 146 1.56 13.66 1.81
C THR A 146 0.31 14.03 2.59
N THR A 147 0.37 15.08 3.40
CA THR A 147 -0.79 15.62 4.12
C THR A 147 -0.86 17.13 3.97
N ARG A 148 -2.08 17.70 3.95
CA ARG A 148 -2.29 19.15 4.00
C ARG A 148 -2.11 19.71 5.40
N GLY A 149 -2.20 18.88 6.43
CA GLY A 149 -1.98 19.26 7.81
C GLY A 149 -0.52 19.48 8.14
N THR A 150 -0.25 20.38 9.10
CA THR A 150 1.07 20.54 9.68
C THR A 150 1.43 19.35 10.57
N ALA A 151 2.72 19.20 10.88
CA ALA A 151 3.18 18.18 11.81
C ALA A 151 2.50 18.26 13.19
N GLU A 152 2.10 19.47 13.62
CA GLU A 152 1.38 19.68 14.88
C GLU A 152 -0.04 19.10 14.86
N ILE A 153 -0.79 19.36 13.77
CA ILE A 153 -2.13 18.78 13.59
C ILE A 153 -2.06 17.27 13.54
N THR A 154 -1.09 16.73 12.80
CA THR A 154 -0.95 15.28 12.63
C THR A 154 -0.49 14.59 13.92
N ARG A 155 0.35 15.23 14.74
CA ARG A 155 0.73 14.72 16.08
C ARG A 155 -0.42 14.70 17.08
N LYS A 156 -1.35 15.66 17.00
CA LYS A 156 -2.54 15.70 17.87
C LYS A 156 -3.53 14.55 17.60
N LEU A 157 -3.34 13.82 16.51
CA LEU A 157 -4.18 12.69 16.11
C LEU A 157 -3.57 11.34 16.51
N ASP A 158 -2.62 11.35 17.45
CA ASP A 158 -1.99 10.17 18.04
C ASP A 158 -1.78 8.98 17.09
N SER A 159 -0.93 9.16 16.09
CA SER A 159 -0.44 8.15 15.14
C SER A 159 -0.95 8.30 13.69
N PRO A 160 -0.06 8.07 12.71
CA PRO A 160 -0.47 7.81 11.34
C PRO A 160 -1.42 6.59 11.31
N PRO A 161 -2.24 6.40 10.29
CA PRO A 161 -3.46 5.60 10.35
C PRO A 161 -3.20 4.17 10.86
N LEU A 162 -3.36 3.98 12.15
CA LEU A 162 -3.18 2.70 12.84
C LEU A 162 -3.98 1.58 12.17
N TRP A 163 -5.16 1.93 11.63
CA TRP A 163 -5.99 0.98 10.89
C TRP A 163 -5.29 0.46 9.62
N LEU A 164 -4.51 1.31 8.91
CA LEU A 164 -3.79 0.88 7.71
C LEU A 164 -2.59 0.00 8.08
N GLN A 165 -1.80 0.44 9.06
CA GLN A 165 -0.59 -0.27 9.47
C GLN A 165 -0.92 -1.58 10.18
N HIS A 166 -1.75 -1.54 11.22
CA HIS A 166 -2.11 -2.70 12.02
C HIS A 166 -3.29 -3.47 11.41
N GLY A 167 -4.40 -2.76 11.13
CA GLY A 167 -5.65 -3.41 10.75
C GLY A 167 -5.68 -3.98 9.33
N ALA A 168 -4.89 -3.43 8.39
CA ALA A 168 -4.83 -3.94 7.04
C ALA A 168 -3.49 -4.61 6.74
N LEU A 169 -2.38 -3.88 6.80
CA LEU A 169 -1.10 -4.41 6.33
C LEU A 169 -0.50 -5.45 7.27
N HIS A 170 -0.39 -5.14 8.56
CA HIS A 170 0.12 -6.11 9.53
C HIS A 170 -0.81 -7.33 9.66
N PHE A 171 -2.13 -7.12 9.59
CA PHE A 171 -3.10 -8.22 9.56
C PHE A 171 -2.85 -9.19 8.41
N CYS A 172 -2.47 -8.70 7.23
CA CYS A 172 -2.07 -9.52 6.08
C CYS A 172 -0.64 -10.07 6.18
N GLY A 173 0.02 -9.96 7.32
CA GLY A 173 1.38 -10.46 7.54
C GLY A 173 2.49 -9.60 6.95
N PHE A 174 2.21 -8.36 6.51
CA PHE A 174 3.26 -7.47 6.02
C PHE A 174 4.11 -6.92 7.15
N LYS A 175 5.42 -6.87 6.94
CA LYS A 175 6.38 -6.19 7.81
C LYS A 175 6.39 -4.71 7.49
N VAL A 176 5.63 -3.93 8.25
CA VAL A 176 5.39 -2.51 8.01
C VAL A 176 6.57 -1.66 8.48
N LEU A 177 7.15 -0.86 7.60
CA LEU A 177 8.19 0.11 7.94
C LEU A 177 7.56 1.42 8.45
N ALA A 178 8.33 2.22 9.18
CA ALA A 178 7.86 3.53 9.63
C ALA A 178 7.38 4.38 8.43
N PRO A 179 6.26 5.10 8.54
CA PRO A 179 5.76 5.89 7.42
C PRO A 179 6.66 7.08 7.09
N GLN A 180 6.81 7.40 5.82
CA GLN A 180 7.39 8.66 5.35
C GLN A 180 6.26 9.66 5.16
N ILE A 181 6.28 10.76 5.88
CA ILE A 181 5.21 11.77 5.83
C ILE A 181 5.81 13.10 5.37
N SER A 182 5.27 13.63 4.28
CA SER A 182 5.55 14.99 3.81
C SER A 182 4.42 15.92 4.22
N PHE A 183 4.73 16.84 5.13
CA PHE A 183 3.73 17.74 5.72
C PHE A 183 3.52 18.98 4.86
N ALA A 184 2.28 19.25 4.51
CA ALA A 184 1.84 20.48 3.86
C ALA A 184 2.68 20.94 2.65
N PRO A 185 3.05 20.05 1.70
CA PRO A 185 3.93 20.43 0.60
C PRO A 185 3.35 21.53 -0.30
N GLU A 186 2.03 21.70 -0.30
CA GLU A 186 1.35 22.77 -1.04
C GLU A 186 1.67 24.18 -0.49
N PHE A 187 1.94 24.28 0.80
CA PHE A 187 2.24 25.54 1.48
C PHE A 187 3.73 25.74 1.77
N ALA A 188 4.51 24.70 1.54
CA ALA A 188 5.96 24.73 1.74
C ALA A 188 6.67 25.56 0.67
N SER A 189 7.78 26.20 1.03
CA SER A 189 8.69 26.83 0.10
C SER A 189 9.31 25.79 -0.86
N GLU A 190 9.91 26.27 -1.93
CA GLU A 190 10.60 25.39 -2.87
C GLU A 190 11.77 24.65 -2.20
N GLU A 191 12.48 25.31 -1.31
CA GLU A 191 13.59 24.73 -0.55
C GLU A 191 13.09 23.61 0.38
N GLU A 192 12.03 23.85 1.12
CA GLU A 192 11.39 22.84 1.99
C GLU A 192 10.90 21.64 1.19
N ARG A 193 10.27 21.86 0.03
CA ARG A 193 9.85 20.77 -0.85
C ARG A 193 11.04 19.94 -1.35
N ARG A 194 12.13 20.61 -1.76
CA ARG A 194 13.37 19.91 -2.13
C ARG A 194 13.94 19.11 -0.96
N GLY A 195 13.89 19.65 0.24
CA GLY A 195 14.30 18.96 1.47
C GLY A 195 13.47 17.68 1.73
N MET A 196 12.14 17.73 1.57
CA MET A 196 11.26 16.56 1.71
C MET A 196 11.61 15.48 0.69
N VAL A 197 11.83 15.87 -0.57
CA VAL A 197 12.21 14.94 -1.66
C VAL A 197 13.59 14.33 -1.38
N ALA A 198 14.56 15.12 -0.96
CA ALA A 198 15.90 14.66 -0.61
C ALA A 198 15.88 13.70 0.58
N SER A 199 15.09 13.99 1.61
CA SER A 199 14.88 13.09 2.77
C SER A 199 14.35 11.73 2.34
N TRP A 200 13.38 11.69 1.44
CA TRP A 200 12.86 10.44 0.89
C TRP A 200 13.94 9.68 0.10
N ALA A 201 14.68 10.37 -0.77
CA ALA A 201 15.76 9.76 -1.53
C ALA A 201 16.85 9.16 -0.64
N GLU A 202 17.26 9.86 0.43
CA GLU A 202 18.24 9.34 1.39
C GLU A 202 17.73 8.09 2.11
N ARG A 203 16.48 8.10 2.55
CA ARG A 203 15.88 6.96 3.19
C ARG A 203 15.85 5.72 2.27
N LEU A 204 15.51 5.91 1.00
CA LEU A 204 15.48 4.82 0.02
C LEU A 204 16.85 4.13 -0.17
N LYS A 205 17.96 4.81 0.08
CA LYS A 205 19.29 4.19 0.03
C LYS A 205 19.50 3.13 1.09
N THR A 206 18.80 3.23 2.21
CA THR A 206 18.94 2.32 3.36
C THR A 206 17.70 1.50 3.67
N ILE A 207 16.63 1.63 2.90
CA ILE A 207 15.30 1.03 3.17
C ILE A 207 15.37 -0.49 3.38
N TRP A 208 16.28 -1.17 2.73
CA TRP A 208 16.48 -2.62 2.85
C TRP A 208 16.99 -3.06 4.22
N LYS A 209 17.59 -2.13 4.98
CA LYS A 209 18.15 -2.36 6.33
C LYS A 209 17.19 -1.94 7.43
N GLU A 210 16.09 -1.27 7.09
CA GLU A 210 15.13 -0.82 8.07
C GLU A 210 14.43 -2.02 8.73
N GLU A 211 14.27 -1.94 10.05
CA GLU A 211 13.47 -2.90 10.80
C GLU A 211 12.00 -2.48 10.79
N PRO A 212 11.07 -3.46 10.73
CA PRO A 212 9.64 -3.18 10.85
C PRO A 212 9.30 -2.50 12.17
N ILE A 213 8.31 -1.62 12.15
CA ILE A 213 7.74 -1.05 13.38
C ILE A 213 6.87 -2.08 14.09
N ASP A 214 6.71 -1.93 15.41
CA ASP A 214 5.68 -2.66 16.14
C ASP A 214 4.32 -2.00 15.83
N CYS A 215 3.48 -2.71 15.11
CA CYS A 215 2.15 -2.23 14.73
C CYS A 215 1.07 -2.57 15.75
N ARG A 216 1.42 -3.25 16.87
CA ARG A 216 0.46 -3.68 17.87
C ARG A 216 0.13 -2.54 18.83
N PRO A 217 -1.12 -2.14 18.96
CA PRO A 217 -1.49 -1.12 19.92
C PRO A 217 -1.34 -1.63 21.38
N PRO A 218 -1.09 -0.74 22.36
CA PRO A 218 -0.89 -1.15 23.76
C PRO A 218 -2.02 -2.01 24.33
N TRP A 219 -3.27 -1.75 23.96
CA TRP A 219 -4.44 -2.52 24.43
C TRP A 219 -4.49 -3.97 23.89
N TYR A 220 -3.76 -4.26 22.82
CA TYR A 220 -3.70 -5.62 22.25
C TYR A 220 -3.07 -6.63 23.23
N PHE A 221 -2.24 -6.18 24.13
CA PHE A 221 -1.55 -7.04 25.10
C PHE A 221 -2.38 -7.35 26.35
N GLY A 222 -3.68 -7.04 26.38
CA GLY A 222 -4.58 -7.46 27.45
C GLY A 222 -4.31 -6.82 28.82
N GLN A 223 -3.74 -5.62 28.81
CA GLN A 223 -3.52 -4.83 30.04
C GLN A 223 -4.62 -3.80 30.23
#